data_a64da8f8c7956b4f60c9dca2eaf1b6a1
#
_entry.id   a64da8f8c7956b4f60c9dca2eaf1b6a1
#
_cell.length_a   1.000
_cell.length_b   1.000
_cell.length_c   1.000
_cell.angle_alpha   90.00
_cell.angle_beta   90.00
_cell.angle_gamma   90.00
#
_symmetry.space_group_name_H-M   'P 1'
#
loop_
_entity.id
_entity.type
_entity.pdbx_description
1 polymer ?
#
loop_
_entity_poly.entity_id
_entity_poly.type
_entity_poly.pdbx_seq_one_letter_code
_entity_poly.pdbx_strand_id
1 'polypeptide(L)'
;DYAKDAVAWAAKEGIVKGDDNGNFLPTADITRQDFVTMLWRLKGSVASEKALTFGDKADIKDYAQTAVAWAVENGYIKGRDNGNFDPAAKITRAEIVAILNRIAENAKAEKAADFTDIATHWAKDAIAWAAEAGIVNGVGNNMFAPNDNASRQDTVVMLYKFVNLK
;
A
#
# COMPACT_ATOMS: atom_id res chain seq x y z
N ASP A 1 -20.98 -3.88 5.68
CA ASP A 1 -19.78 -3.17 5.32
C ASP A 1 -18.63 -4.16 5.16
N TYR A 2 -18.12 -4.31 3.94
CA TYR A 2 -17.08 -5.29 3.57
C TYR A 2 -15.73 -5.05 4.28
N ALA A 3 -15.48 -3.85 4.75
CA ALA A 3 -14.21 -3.46 5.37
C ALA A 3 -14.25 -3.52 6.91
N LYS A 4 -15.41 -3.75 7.52
CA LYS A 4 -15.60 -3.64 8.97
C LYS A 4 -14.61 -4.48 9.77
N ASP A 5 -14.48 -5.75 9.41
CA ASP A 5 -13.63 -6.69 10.15
C ASP A 5 -12.14 -6.36 9.96
N ALA A 6 -11.75 -5.96 8.75
CA ALA A 6 -10.38 -5.54 8.44
C ALA A 6 -10.01 -4.25 9.19
N VAL A 7 -10.91 -3.28 9.28
CA VAL A 7 -10.69 -2.03 10.04
C VAL A 7 -10.60 -2.32 11.54
N ALA A 8 -11.48 -3.16 12.09
CA ALA A 8 -11.43 -3.56 13.49
C ALA A 8 -10.11 -4.27 13.83
N TRP A 9 -9.68 -5.19 12.95
CA TRP A 9 -8.39 -5.85 13.07
C TRP A 9 -7.23 -4.85 13.05
N ALA A 10 -7.18 -3.95 12.07
CA ALA A 10 -6.08 -3.01 11.92
C ALA A 10 -5.99 -2.01 13.09
N ALA A 11 -7.14 -1.62 13.66
CA ALA A 11 -7.18 -0.80 14.86
C ALA A 11 -6.67 -1.57 16.09
N LYS A 12 -7.11 -2.82 16.27
CA LYS A 12 -6.67 -3.71 17.37
C LYS A 12 -5.15 -3.95 17.32
N GLU A 13 -4.60 -4.21 16.15
CA GLU A 13 -3.17 -4.45 15.94
C GLU A 13 -2.34 -3.16 15.93
N GLY A 14 -2.95 -1.98 16.10
CA GLY A 14 -2.27 -0.69 16.11
C GLY A 14 -1.71 -0.25 14.75
N ILE A 15 -2.15 -0.88 13.66
CA ILE A 15 -1.71 -0.58 12.29
C ILE A 15 -2.24 0.77 11.85
N VAL A 16 -3.52 1.03 12.18
CA VAL A 16 -4.18 2.31 11.88
C VAL A 16 -4.44 3.09 13.17
N LYS A 17 -4.33 4.40 13.03
CA LYS A 17 -4.80 5.36 14.03
C LYS A 17 -5.87 6.23 13.38
N GLY A 18 -6.86 6.68 14.15
CA GLY A 18 -7.82 7.68 13.72
C GLY A 18 -7.17 9.03 13.49
N ASP A 19 -7.97 9.98 13.03
CA ASP A 19 -7.63 11.40 13.07
C ASP A 19 -7.64 11.92 14.54
N ASP A 20 -7.36 13.21 14.74
CA ASP A 20 -7.32 13.83 16.07
C ASP A 20 -8.68 13.78 16.79
N ASN A 21 -9.77 13.52 16.08
CA ASN A 21 -11.11 13.32 16.62
C ASN A 21 -11.48 11.84 16.82
N GLY A 22 -10.56 10.92 16.58
CA GLY A 22 -10.78 9.49 16.71
C GLY A 22 -11.54 8.84 15.55
N ASN A 23 -11.71 9.55 14.41
CA ASN A 23 -12.39 9.00 13.24
C ASN A 23 -11.42 8.23 12.35
N PHE A 24 -11.86 7.10 11.80
CA PHE A 24 -11.06 6.33 10.85
C PHE A 24 -11.05 6.94 9.44
N LEU A 25 -12.11 7.63 9.03
CA LEU A 25 -12.28 8.21 7.70
C LEU A 25 -12.15 7.17 6.57
N PRO A 26 -13.04 6.18 6.49
CA PRO A 26 -12.88 5.00 5.63
C PRO A 26 -12.75 5.31 4.15
N THR A 27 -13.47 6.30 3.65
CA THR A 27 -13.51 6.68 2.22
C THR A 27 -12.47 7.72 1.82
N ALA A 28 -11.72 8.26 2.77
CA ALA A 28 -10.66 9.22 2.46
C ALA A 28 -9.50 8.54 1.72
N ASP A 29 -8.95 9.21 0.72
CA ASP A 29 -7.75 8.75 0.02
C ASP A 29 -6.54 8.75 0.94
N ILE A 30 -5.76 7.66 0.92
CA ILE A 30 -4.55 7.54 1.72
C ILE A 30 -3.34 8.15 1.02
N THR A 31 -2.46 8.78 1.80
CA THR A 31 -1.19 9.29 1.26
C THR A 31 -0.11 8.20 1.20
N ARG A 32 0.92 8.43 0.39
CA ARG A 32 2.06 7.50 0.26
C ARG A 32 2.76 7.28 1.60
N GLN A 33 3.03 8.36 2.36
CA GLN A 33 3.66 8.23 3.68
C GLN A 33 2.77 7.51 4.70
N ASP A 34 1.44 7.69 4.65
CA ASP A 34 0.52 7.01 5.55
C ASP A 34 0.45 5.51 5.25
N PHE A 35 0.39 5.14 3.96
CA PHE A 35 0.44 3.74 3.56
C PHE A 35 1.72 3.05 4.05
N VAL A 36 2.88 3.68 3.83
CA VAL A 36 4.16 3.13 4.28
C VAL A 36 4.21 3.00 5.79
N THR A 37 3.64 3.96 6.51
CA THR A 37 3.55 3.91 7.97
C THR A 37 2.66 2.77 8.45
N MET A 38 1.52 2.52 7.80
CA MET A 38 0.67 1.34 8.10
C MET A 38 1.42 0.04 7.86
N LEU A 39 2.11 -0.05 6.73
CA LEU A 39 2.90 -1.23 6.35
C LEU A 39 4.03 -1.51 7.35
N TRP A 40 4.76 -0.47 7.75
CA TRP A 40 5.81 -0.56 8.76
C TRP A 40 5.28 -1.04 10.12
N ARG A 41 4.14 -0.51 10.56
CA ARG A 41 3.47 -0.97 11.78
C ARG A 41 3.05 -2.44 11.67
N LEU A 42 2.49 -2.84 10.54
CA LEU A 42 2.14 -4.23 10.24
C LEU A 42 3.34 -5.17 10.36
N LYS A 43 4.53 -4.70 10.01
CA LYS A 43 5.80 -5.47 10.10
C LYS A 43 6.51 -5.34 11.45
N GLY A 44 5.84 -4.82 12.48
CA GLY A 44 6.34 -4.75 13.86
C GLY A 44 7.16 -3.51 14.17
N SER A 45 7.03 -2.45 13.39
CA SER A 45 7.67 -1.14 13.64
C SER A 45 9.19 -1.24 13.78
N VAL A 46 9.82 -2.01 12.90
CA VAL A 46 11.28 -2.27 12.93
C VAL A 46 12.06 -0.97 12.76
N ALA A 47 13.05 -0.75 13.61
CA ALA A 47 13.91 0.42 13.51
C ALA A 47 14.72 0.43 12.22
N SER A 48 14.96 1.61 11.67
CA SER A 48 15.85 1.82 10.54
C SER A 48 16.55 3.18 10.68
N GLU A 49 17.85 3.18 10.45
CA GLU A 49 18.69 4.38 10.42
C GLU A 49 19.12 4.72 8.99
N LYS A 50 18.47 4.11 7.99
CA LYS A 50 18.77 4.35 6.58
C LYS A 50 18.61 5.83 6.25
N ALA A 51 19.68 6.44 5.79
CA ALA A 51 19.64 7.83 5.34
C ALA A 51 18.74 7.95 4.09
N LEU A 52 17.77 8.88 4.16
CA LEU A 52 16.91 9.19 3.03
C LEU A 52 17.60 10.20 2.09
N THR A 53 17.63 9.88 0.82
CA THR A 53 18.27 10.67 -0.24
C THR A 53 17.28 11.37 -1.15
N PHE A 54 15.98 11.29 -0.87
CA PHE A 54 14.94 11.95 -1.65
C PHE A 54 15.08 13.48 -1.62
N GLY A 55 14.84 14.14 -2.74
CA GLY A 55 14.89 15.59 -2.85
C GLY A 55 13.91 16.30 -1.91
N ASP A 56 12.77 15.67 -1.66
CA ASP A 56 11.67 16.15 -0.82
C ASP A 56 11.63 15.49 0.58
N LYS A 57 12.74 14.92 1.04
CA LYS A 57 12.79 14.24 2.35
C LYS A 57 12.35 15.12 3.53
N ALA A 58 12.49 16.43 3.42
CA ALA A 58 12.05 17.38 4.44
C ALA A 58 10.51 17.47 4.57
N ASP A 59 9.78 17.05 3.54
CA ASP A 59 8.32 17.06 3.53
C ASP A 59 7.73 15.78 4.18
N ILE A 60 8.56 14.77 4.43
CA ILE A 60 8.15 13.55 5.13
C ILE A 60 7.89 13.90 6.59
N LYS A 61 6.67 13.64 7.05
CA LYS A 61 6.29 13.92 8.45
C LYS A 61 7.09 13.07 9.43
N ASP A 62 7.37 13.62 10.61
CA ASP A 62 8.18 12.97 11.65
C ASP A 62 7.72 11.54 11.96
N TYR A 63 6.40 11.33 12.04
CA TYR A 63 5.84 10.00 12.32
C TYR A 63 6.11 8.96 11.23
N ALA A 64 6.43 9.39 10.00
CA ALA A 64 6.64 8.52 8.84
C ALA A 64 8.12 8.32 8.50
N GLN A 65 9.04 9.11 9.03
CA GLN A 65 10.45 9.09 8.64
C GLN A 65 11.09 7.72 8.82
N THR A 66 10.94 7.09 9.98
CA THR A 66 11.48 5.75 10.24
C THR A 66 10.82 4.70 9.34
N ALA A 67 9.51 4.80 9.12
CA ALA A 67 8.79 3.89 8.24
C ALA A 67 9.28 3.97 6.80
N VAL A 68 9.49 5.18 6.28
CA VAL A 68 10.02 5.39 4.92
C VAL A 68 11.46 4.89 4.83
N ALA A 69 12.31 5.18 5.82
CA ALA A 69 13.69 4.69 5.89
C ALA A 69 13.74 3.16 5.85
N TRP A 70 12.93 2.49 6.67
CA TRP A 70 12.78 1.03 6.69
C TRP A 70 12.33 0.48 5.33
N ALA A 71 11.35 1.10 4.70
CA ALA A 71 10.84 0.62 3.43
C ALA A 71 11.86 0.78 2.28
N VAL A 72 12.68 1.84 2.32
CA VAL A 72 13.79 2.05 1.37
C VAL A 72 14.91 1.05 1.62
N GLU A 73 15.29 0.82 2.87
CA GLU A 73 16.34 -0.12 3.26
C GLU A 73 16.04 -1.55 2.78
N ASN A 74 14.77 -1.96 2.86
CA ASN A 74 14.32 -3.28 2.43
C ASN A 74 13.98 -3.35 0.93
N GLY A 75 14.13 -2.26 0.17
CA GLY A 75 13.83 -2.22 -1.25
C GLY A 75 12.35 -2.27 -1.61
N TYR A 76 11.45 -2.10 -0.62
CA TYR A 76 10.00 -2.10 -0.86
C TYR A 76 9.53 -0.84 -1.56
N ILE A 77 10.21 0.28 -1.30
CA ILE A 77 9.93 1.57 -1.91
C ILE A 77 11.16 2.08 -2.65
N LYS A 78 10.89 2.60 -3.83
CA LYS A 78 11.83 3.42 -4.62
C LYS A 78 11.18 4.80 -4.79
N GLY A 79 11.99 5.83 -4.96
CA GLY A 79 11.49 7.14 -5.32
C GLY A 79 10.85 7.17 -6.70
N ARG A 80 10.33 8.31 -7.06
CA ARG A 80 9.92 8.66 -8.41
C ARG A 80 11.13 8.92 -9.31
N ASP A 81 10.92 8.97 -10.62
CA ASP A 81 11.98 9.24 -11.60
C ASP A 81 12.65 10.62 -11.40
N ASN A 82 11.94 11.56 -10.77
CA ASN A 82 12.47 12.87 -10.40
C ASN A 82 13.31 12.88 -9.10
N GLY A 83 13.51 11.73 -8.47
CA GLY A 83 14.26 11.59 -7.22
C GLY A 83 13.48 11.93 -5.94
N ASN A 84 12.17 12.18 -6.03
CA ASN A 84 11.32 12.47 -4.89
C ASN A 84 10.60 11.22 -4.36
N PHE A 85 10.15 11.27 -3.11
CA PHE A 85 9.26 10.27 -2.52
C PHE A 85 7.78 10.63 -2.70
N ASP A 86 7.46 11.91 -2.77
CA ASP A 86 6.11 12.48 -2.80
C ASP A 86 5.24 12.02 -1.60
N PRO A 87 5.63 12.38 -0.36
CA PRO A 87 4.99 11.83 0.84
C PRO A 87 3.49 12.14 0.96
N ALA A 88 3.07 13.33 0.54
CA ALA A 88 1.69 13.79 0.60
C ALA A 88 0.84 13.39 -0.61
N ALA A 89 1.45 12.86 -1.68
CA ALA A 89 0.71 12.38 -2.84
C ALA A 89 -0.19 11.20 -2.46
N LYS A 90 -1.36 11.12 -3.07
CA LYS A 90 -2.23 9.96 -2.90
C LYS A 90 -1.61 8.74 -3.56
N ILE A 91 -1.64 7.61 -2.86
CA ILE A 91 -1.12 6.36 -3.40
C ILE A 91 -2.18 5.68 -4.25
N THR A 92 -1.78 5.15 -5.41
CA THR A 92 -2.70 4.44 -6.29
C THR A 92 -2.85 2.98 -5.89
N ARG A 93 -3.94 2.36 -6.35
CA ARG A 93 -4.21 0.93 -6.16
C ARG A 93 -3.07 0.07 -6.71
N ALA A 94 -2.55 0.42 -7.89
CA ALA A 94 -1.42 -0.28 -8.50
C ALA A 94 -0.12 -0.15 -7.70
N GLU A 95 0.15 1.02 -7.14
CA GLU A 95 1.35 1.24 -6.31
C GLU A 95 1.31 0.39 -5.03
N ILE A 96 0.15 0.29 -4.37
CA ILE A 96 -0.01 -0.58 -3.19
C ILE A 96 0.32 -2.03 -3.56
N VAL A 97 -0.31 -2.54 -4.60
CA VAL A 97 -0.13 -3.93 -5.04
C VAL A 97 1.32 -4.22 -5.42
N ALA A 98 1.99 -3.28 -6.10
CA ALA A 98 3.41 -3.42 -6.45
C ALA A 98 4.32 -3.47 -5.21
N ILE A 99 4.02 -2.70 -4.18
CA ILE A 99 4.76 -2.74 -2.92
C ILE A 99 4.54 -4.07 -2.20
N LEU A 100 3.30 -4.54 -2.09
CA LEU A 100 2.98 -5.84 -1.49
C LEU A 100 3.64 -7.00 -2.26
N ASN A 101 3.67 -6.93 -3.59
CA ASN A 101 4.34 -7.93 -4.42
C ASN A 101 5.86 -7.97 -4.18
N ARG A 102 6.53 -6.82 -4.00
CA ARG A 102 7.95 -6.77 -3.62
C ARG A 102 8.20 -7.42 -2.26
N ILE A 103 7.30 -7.21 -1.30
CA ILE A 103 7.39 -7.87 0.02
C ILE A 103 7.22 -9.39 -0.11
N ALA A 104 6.39 -9.84 -1.06
CA ALA A 104 6.23 -11.25 -1.42
C ALA A 104 7.32 -11.75 -2.40
N GLU A 105 8.50 -11.10 -2.40
CA GLU A 105 9.67 -11.48 -3.19
C GLU A 105 9.40 -11.55 -4.71
N ASN A 106 8.51 -10.67 -5.20
CA ASN A 106 8.06 -10.61 -6.59
C ASN A 106 7.40 -11.92 -7.05
N ALA A 107 6.58 -12.49 -6.19
CA ALA A 107 5.79 -13.67 -6.50
C ALA A 107 4.99 -13.47 -7.79
N LYS A 108 4.87 -14.53 -8.57
CA LYS A 108 4.21 -14.50 -9.89
C LYS A 108 2.86 -15.19 -9.83
N ALA A 109 1.92 -14.70 -10.60
CA ALA A 109 0.68 -15.41 -10.88
C ALA A 109 0.92 -16.57 -11.87
N GLU A 110 0.18 -17.64 -11.69
CA GLU A 110 0.12 -18.73 -12.68
C GLU A 110 -0.79 -18.37 -13.87
N LYS A 111 -1.77 -17.48 -13.64
CA LYS A 111 -2.75 -17.05 -14.62
C LYS A 111 -2.76 -15.54 -14.80
N ALA A 112 -3.05 -15.09 -16.00
CA ALA A 112 -3.33 -13.68 -16.25
C ALA A 112 -4.61 -13.25 -15.50
N ALA A 113 -4.64 -12.01 -15.03
CA ALA A 113 -5.87 -11.45 -14.48
C ALA A 113 -6.80 -10.98 -15.62
N ASP A 114 -8.10 -11.19 -15.42
CA ASP A 114 -9.15 -10.83 -16.39
C ASP A 114 -9.57 -9.35 -16.29
N PHE A 115 -8.60 -8.45 -16.06
CA PHE A 115 -8.88 -7.00 -16.03
C PHE A 115 -8.54 -6.37 -17.37
N THR A 116 -9.49 -5.62 -17.93
CA THR A 116 -9.37 -5.02 -19.26
C THR A 116 -8.48 -3.80 -19.32
N ASP A 117 -8.23 -3.17 -18.17
CA ASP A 117 -7.55 -1.88 -18.03
C ASP A 117 -6.06 -2.00 -17.59
N ILE A 118 -5.54 -3.22 -17.54
CA ILE A 118 -4.15 -3.45 -17.09
C ILE A 118 -3.20 -3.95 -18.19
N ALA A 119 -3.69 -4.17 -19.41
CA ALA A 119 -2.96 -4.88 -20.47
C ALA A 119 -1.56 -4.30 -20.75
N THR A 120 -1.42 -2.98 -20.72
CA THR A 120 -0.15 -2.26 -20.92
C THR A 120 0.35 -1.56 -19.66
N HIS A 121 -0.29 -1.81 -18.51
CA HIS A 121 0.06 -1.14 -17.27
C HIS A 121 1.35 -1.73 -16.68
N TRP A 122 2.24 -0.87 -16.17
CA TRP A 122 3.54 -1.27 -15.60
C TRP A 122 3.44 -2.27 -14.44
N ALA A 123 2.33 -2.24 -13.65
CA ALA A 123 2.10 -3.14 -12.52
C ALA A 123 1.29 -4.39 -12.89
N LYS A 124 1.08 -4.69 -14.18
CA LYS A 124 0.25 -5.80 -14.66
C LYS A 124 0.52 -7.12 -13.94
N ASP A 125 1.80 -7.50 -13.81
CA ASP A 125 2.17 -8.78 -13.21
C ASP A 125 1.89 -8.81 -11.70
N ALA A 126 2.16 -7.70 -11.00
CA ALA A 126 1.84 -7.58 -9.58
C ALA A 126 0.32 -7.58 -9.34
N ILE A 127 -0.47 -6.98 -10.22
CA ILE A 127 -1.94 -7.00 -10.15
C ILE A 127 -2.46 -8.42 -10.40
N ALA A 128 -1.92 -9.14 -11.37
CA ALA A 128 -2.29 -10.52 -11.64
C ALA A 128 -2.03 -11.41 -10.42
N TRP A 129 -0.83 -11.30 -9.83
CA TRP A 129 -0.50 -12.00 -8.59
C TRP A 129 -1.48 -11.66 -7.45
N ALA A 130 -1.74 -10.39 -7.20
CA ALA A 130 -2.61 -9.99 -6.10
C ALA A 130 -4.07 -10.43 -6.30
N ALA A 131 -4.54 -10.49 -7.54
CA ALA A 131 -5.87 -11.01 -7.88
C ALA A 131 -5.93 -12.52 -7.66
N GLU A 132 -4.95 -13.29 -8.14
CA GLU A 132 -4.87 -14.74 -7.95
C GLU A 132 -4.73 -15.11 -6.46
N ALA A 133 -3.93 -14.37 -5.71
CA ALA A 133 -3.77 -14.50 -4.26
C ALA A 133 -5.00 -14.07 -3.46
N GLY A 134 -6.02 -13.48 -4.09
CA GLY A 134 -7.24 -13.01 -3.44
C GLY A 134 -7.08 -11.73 -2.62
N ILE A 135 -5.96 -11.02 -2.77
CA ILE A 135 -5.69 -9.75 -2.07
C ILE A 135 -6.58 -8.64 -2.60
N VAL A 136 -6.79 -8.60 -3.92
CA VAL A 136 -7.59 -7.58 -4.60
C VAL A 136 -8.71 -8.20 -5.42
N ASN A 137 -9.76 -7.40 -5.58
CA ASN A 137 -10.84 -7.62 -6.54
C ASN A 137 -10.89 -6.42 -7.49
N GLY A 138 -11.58 -6.59 -8.62
CA GLY A 138 -11.92 -5.49 -9.50
C GLY A 138 -12.91 -4.51 -8.88
N VAL A 139 -13.08 -3.38 -9.56
CA VAL A 139 -14.05 -2.33 -9.19
C VAL A 139 -15.38 -2.47 -9.95
N GLY A 140 -15.56 -3.54 -10.68
CA GLY A 140 -16.68 -3.80 -11.58
C GLY A 140 -16.28 -3.71 -13.05
N ASN A 141 -17.15 -4.17 -13.96
CA ASN A 141 -16.93 -4.13 -15.40
C ASN A 141 -15.59 -4.74 -15.88
N ASN A 142 -15.10 -5.75 -15.17
CA ASN A 142 -13.78 -6.36 -15.39
C ASN A 142 -12.61 -5.35 -15.36
N MET A 143 -12.71 -4.31 -14.52
CA MET A 143 -11.66 -3.30 -14.34
C MET A 143 -11.01 -3.42 -12.97
N PHE A 144 -9.71 -3.18 -12.91
CA PHE A 144 -8.96 -3.06 -11.66
C PHE A 144 -8.86 -1.60 -11.16
N ALA A 145 -8.93 -0.63 -12.07
CA ALA A 145 -8.69 0.78 -11.85
C ALA A 145 -7.29 1.05 -11.25
N PRO A 146 -6.21 0.72 -11.96
CA PRO A 146 -4.85 0.75 -11.43
C PRO A 146 -4.37 2.13 -11.00
N ASN A 147 -4.84 3.17 -11.69
CA ASN A 147 -4.43 4.55 -11.46
C ASN A 147 -5.33 5.32 -10.48
N ASP A 148 -6.41 4.69 -10.03
CA ASP A 148 -7.28 5.31 -9.02
C ASP A 148 -6.57 5.37 -7.66
N ASN A 149 -6.84 6.43 -6.91
CA ASN A 149 -6.39 6.54 -5.53
C ASN A 149 -7.01 5.43 -4.69
N ALA A 150 -6.23 4.91 -3.76
CA ALA A 150 -6.75 3.94 -2.80
C ALA A 150 -7.38 4.65 -1.62
N SER A 151 -8.57 4.19 -1.20
CA SER A 151 -9.16 4.64 0.04
C SER A 151 -8.48 3.99 1.26
N ARG A 152 -8.63 4.60 2.44
CA ARG A 152 -8.11 4.04 3.69
C ARG A 152 -8.70 2.67 3.99
N GLN A 153 -10.01 2.47 3.78
CA GLN A 153 -10.65 1.18 4.01
C GLN A 153 -10.18 0.10 3.02
N ASP A 154 -10.04 0.42 1.73
CA ASP A 154 -9.56 -0.54 0.72
C ASP A 154 -8.11 -0.94 1.01
N THR A 155 -7.28 0.02 1.40
CA THR A 155 -5.90 -0.24 1.82
C THR A 155 -5.84 -1.23 2.98
N VAL A 156 -6.64 -1.01 4.01
CA VAL A 156 -6.70 -1.91 5.18
C VAL A 156 -7.21 -3.30 4.79
N VAL A 157 -8.19 -3.38 3.89
CA VAL A 157 -8.66 -4.69 3.36
C VAL A 157 -7.56 -5.41 2.61
N MET A 158 -6.79 -4.72 1.77
CA MET A 158 -5.64 -5.32 1.06
C MET A 158 -4.59 -5.83 2.06
N LEU A 159 -4.24 -5.04 3.08
CA LEU A 159 -3.28 -5.45 4.12
C LEU A 159 -3.79 -6.65 4.92
N TYR A 160 -5.06 -6.66 5.30
CA TYR A 160 -5.68 -7.77 6.02
C TYR A 160 -5.64 -9.07 5.23
N LYS A 161 -6.00 -9.02 3.95
CA LYS A 161 -5.94 -10.18 3.05
C LYS A 161 -4.50 -10.63 2.82
N PHE A 162 -3.57 -9.69 2.67
CA PHE A 162 -2.15 -9.99 2.45
C PHE A 162 -1.53 -10.77 3.61
N VAL A 163 -1.82 -10.42 4.87
CA VAL A 163 -1.26 -11.15 6.03
C VAL A 163 -1.95 -12.48 6.28
N ASN A 164 -3.14 -12.68 5.74
CA ASN A 164 -3.91 -13.92 5.85
C ASN A 164 -3.79 -14.81 4.60
N LEU A 165 -2.80 -14.59 3.74
CA LEU A 165 -2.50 -15.50 2.64
C LEU A 165 -2.19 -16.90 3.19
N LYS A 166 -2.81 -17.91 2.58
CA LYS A 166 -2.64 -19.32 2.93
C LYS A 166 -1.47 -19.93 2.15
#